data_34b5b01230510a230add07c5a5554f23
#
_entry.id   34b5b01230510a230add07c5a5554f23
#
_cell.length_a   1.000
_cell.length_b   1.000
_cell.length_c   1.000
_cell.angle_alpha   90.00
_cell.angle_beta   90.00
_cell.angle_gamma   90.00
#
_symmetry.space_group_name_H-M   'P 1'
#
loop_
_entity.id
_entity.type
_entity.pdbx_description
1 polymer ?
#
loop_
_entity_poly.entity_id
_entity_poly.type
_entity_poly.pdbx_seq_one_letter_code
_entity_poly.pdbx_strand_id
1 'polypeptide(L)'
;MFLKNVFKQTLLVVSMAAALGTSSLAMAADDTIKVGVLHSLSGTMAISETTLKDTMLMLIDEQNKKGGVLGKQLEAVVVDPASNWPLFAEKARDLIEKDKVAATFGCWTSVSRKSVLPVFEEKNSLLFYPVQYEGEESSKNVFYTGAAPNQQAIPAVDYLMKEGEVKRWVLAGTDYVYPRTTNKILEAYLKSKGVDEKDIMINYTPFGHSDWQSIVADIKKFGGEGKKTAVVSTINGDANVPFYKELGNQGISAEDIPVVAFSVGEEELSGIDTKPLVGHLAAWNYFMSVDTPENKEFIKKWKEYTKNDKRVTNDPMEAHVIGFNMWVKAVEQAKSTDTDKVAEAMIGQEVPNLTGGIAKMLPNHHLTKPVLIGEIQENGQFEVVSKTPEVAGDAWSDFLPDSKPIVADWTGKETDGKPCGNFNTETKKCSGQKYE
;
A
#
# COMPACT_ATOMS: atom_id res chain seq x y z
N MET A 1 31.98 71.76 -63.70
CA MET A 1 30.76 71.84 -64.51
C MET A 1 30.17 70.47 -64.55
N PHE A 2 28.95 70.30 -64.06
CA PHE A 2 28.16 69.08 -64.00
C PHE A 2 28.70 67.92 -63.21
N LEU A 3 28.13 67.69 -62.06
CA LEU A 3 27.39 66.53 -61.56
C LEU A 3 27.24 66.59 -60.03
N LYS A 4 26.21 67.34 -59.64
CA LYS A 4 25.59 67.21 -58.32
C LYS A 4 24.19 66.68 -58.54
N ASN A 5 23.75 65.80 -57.64
CA ASN A 5 22.39 65.26 -57.54
C ASN A 5 22.21 63.87 -58.18
N VAL A 6 22.59 62.87 -57.42
CA VAL A 6 21.88 61.58 -57.27
C VAL A 6 22.40 60.86 -56.01
N PHE A 7 22.00 61.31 -54.83
CA PHE A 7 22.18 60.54 -53.60
C PHE A 7 21.22 61.12 -52.54
N LYS A 8 19.96 60.95 -52.76
CA LYS A 8 18.96 61.14 -51.68
C LYS A 8 17.68 60.42 -52.04
N GLN A 9 17.63 59.13 -51.99
CA GLN A 9 16.39 58.32 -51.88
C GLN A 9 16.73 56.79 -51.82
N THR A 10 17.36 56.36 -50.77
CA THR A 10 17.38 54.89 -50.43
C THR A 10 17.88 54.72 -49.02
N LEU A 11 17.20 55.33 -48.07
CA LEU A 11 17.49 55.09 -46.65
C LEU A 11 16.21 55.27 -45.80
N LEU A 12 15.16 54.50 -46.13
CA LEU A 12 13.95 54.46 -45.30
C LEU A 12 13.08 53.24 -45.56
N VAL A 13 13.65 52.06 -45.65
CA VAL A 13 12.91 50.77 -45.62
C VAL A 13 13.78 49.63 -45.02
N VAL A 14 14.51 49.85 -43.97
CA VAL A 14 15.15 48.75 -43.19
C VAL A 14 15.14 49.07 -41.71
N SER A 15 13.97 49.34 -41.15
CA SER A 15 13.82 49.47 -39.69
C SER A 15 12.39 49.13 -39.20
N MET A 16 11.79 48.10 -39.78
CA MET A 16 10.51 47.59 -39.30
C MET A 16 10.40 46.04 -39.45
N ALA A 17 11.43 45.28 -39.13
CA ALA A 17 11.39 43.81 -39.12
C ALA A 17 12.25 43.19 -38.01
N ALA A 18 12.44 43.89 -36.88
CA ALA A 18 13.22 43.39 -35.77
C ALA A 18 12.52 43.60 -34.40
N ALA A 19 11.17 43.52 -34.37
CA ALA A 19 10.40 43.66 -33.13
C ALA A 19 9.29 42.61 -32.99
N LEU A 20 9.46 41.42 -33.58
CA LEU A 20 8.53 40.28 -33.43
C LEU A 20 9.30 38.97 -33.30
N GLY A 21 10.10 38.87 -32.25
CA GLY A 21 10.89 37.64 -32.10
C GLY A 21 11.59 37.42 -30.75
N THR A 22 11.10 38.05 -29.67
CA THR A 22 11.67 37.78 -28.34
C THR A 22 10.61 37.88 -27.26
N SER A 23 9.56 37.09 -27.41
CA SER A 23 8.58 36.88 -26.32
C SER A 23 8.11 35.44 -26.28
N SER A 24 9.04 34.51 -26.13
CA SER A 24 8.69 33.11 -25.85
C SER A 24 9.89 32.31 -25.31
N LEU A 25 10.62 32.85 -24.34
CA LEU A 25 11.60 32.10 -23.57
C LEU A 25 11.64 32.56 -22.10
N ALA A 26 10.48 32.88 -21.56
CA ALA A 26 10.31 33.03 -20.12
C ALA A 26 9.04 32.25 -19.72
N MET A 27 9.03 30.98 -20.09
CA MET A 27 8.05 30.06 -19.53
C MET A 27 8.80 28.83 -19.00
N ALA A 28 8.40 28.46 -17.80
CA ALA A 28 8.62 27.17 -17.20
C ALA A 28 9.84 27.02 -16.31
N ALA A 29 9.73 27.59 -15.13
CA ALA A 29 10.44 27.06 -13.97
C ALA A 29 9.47 26.50 -12.92
N ASP A 30 8.14 26.40 -13.16
CA ASP A 30 7.18 25.98 -12.12
C ASP A 30 5.89 25.34 -12.69
N ASP A 31 5.97 24.49 -13.70
CA ASP A 31 4.75 23.92 -14.30
C ASP A 31 4.65 22.39 -14.23
N THR A 32 5.25 21.77 -13.20
CA THR A 32 5.06 20.38 -12.87
C THR A 32 4.14 20.22 -11.66
N ILE A 33 3.43 19.08 -11.60
CA ILE A 33 2.74 18.65 -10.38
C ILE A 33 3.66 17.69 -9.65
N LYS A 34 4.12 18.07 -8.46
CA LYS A 34 5.01 17.24 -7.66
C LYS A 34 4.22 16.16 -6.91
N VAL A 35 4.77 14.93 -6.92
CA VAL A 35 4.21 13.76 -6.25
C VAL A 35 5.26 13.22 -5.30
N GLY A 36 4.93 13.14 -4.01
CA GLY A 36 5.81 12.59 -2.98
C GLY A 36 5.86 11.07 -3.05
N VAL A 37 7.06 10.51 -2.96
CA VAL A 37 7.33 9.07 -2.88
C VAL A 37 8.12 8.81 -1.61
N LEU A 38 7.44 8.26 -0.59
CA LEU A 38 7.95 8.12 0.77
C LEU A 38 8.10 6.64 1.13
N HIS A 39 9.22 6.06 0.76
CA HIS A 39 9.55 4.65 1.01
C HIS A 39 10.97 4.47 1.51
N SER A 40 11.18 3.52 2.46
CA SER A 40 12.51 3.17 2.94
C SER A 40 13.32 2.47 1.85
N LEU A 41 14.44 3.07 1.49
CA LEU A 41 15.39 2.53 0.51
C LEU A 41 16.61 1.91 1.20
N SER A 42 16.67 2.04 2.51
CA SER A 42 17.69 1.47 3.40
C SER A 42 17.06 0.99 4.73
N GLY A 43 17.80 0.18 5.51
CA GLY A 43 17.32 -0.40 6.76
C GLY A 43 16.48 -1.68 6.56
N THR A 44 15.80 -2.11 7.63
CA THR A 44 15.09 -3.41 7.73
C THR A 44 13.92 -3.58 6.75
N MET A 45 13.35 -2.47 6.27
CA MET A 45 12.21 -2.48 5.35
C MET A 45 12.59 -2.29 3.88
N ALA A 46 13.87 -2.06 3.57
CA ALA A 46 14.33 -1.82 2.20
C ALA A 46 14.00 -2.99 1.24
N ILE A 47 14.02 -4.23 1.75
CA ILE A 47 13.66 -5.43 0.99
C ILE A 47 12.25 -5.34 0.39
N SER A 48 11.31 -4.75 1.12
CA SER A 48 9.90 -4.63 0.72
C SER A 48 9.59 -3.30 0.03
N GLU A 49 10.26 -2.20 0.43
CA GLU A 49 9.86 -0.84 0.01
C GLU A 49 10.58 -0.31 -1.25
N THR A 50 11.78 -0.82 -1.56
CA THR A 50 12.54 -0.33 -2.73
C THR A 50 11.78 -0.53 -4.04
N THR A 51 11.10 -1.66 -4.19
CA THR A 51 10.31 -1.98 -5.39
C THR A 51 9.10 -1.05 -5.52
N LEU A 52 8.52 -0.57 -4.41
CA LEU A 52 7.39 0.35 -4.41
C LEU A 52 7.80 1.75 -4.91
N LYS A 53 8.98 2.23 -4.55
CA LYS A 53 9.56 3.46 -5.11
C LYS A 53 9.70 3.33 -6.63
N ASP A 54 10.26 2.24 -7.13
CA ASP A 54 10.42 2.00 -8.57
C ASP A 54 9.05 1.93 -9.28
N THR A 55 8.04 1.34 -8.64
CA THR A 55 6.67 1.28 -9.16
C THR A 55 6.09 2.68 -9.33
N MET A 56 6.22 3.55 -8.34
CA MET A 56 5.73 4.91 -8.43
C MET A 56 6.45 5.71 -9.54
N LEU A 57 7.76 5.54 -9.69
CA LEU A 57 8.52 6.17 -10.76
C LEU A 57 8.05 5.71 -12.15
N MET A 58 7.77 4.41 -12.30
CA MET A 58 7.21 3.85 -13.54
C MET A 58 5.83 4.44 -13.85
N LEU A 59 4.93 4.50 -12.86
CA LEU A 59 3.58 5.03 -13.03
C LEU A 59 3.59 6.52 -13.42
N ILE A 60 4.46 7.31 -12.80
CA ILE A 60 4.65 8.74 -13.12
C ILE A 60 5.19 8.90 -14.56
N ASP A 61 6.20 8.12 -14.95
CA ASP A 61 6.75 8.13 -16.30
C ASP A 61 5.68 7.75 -17.35
N GLU A 62 4.92 6.69 -17.10
CA GLU A 62 3.81 6.26 -17.95
C GLU A 62 2.71 7.34 -18.09
N GLN A 63 2.37 8.00 -16.99
CA GLN A 63 1.38 9.08 -17.02
C GLN A 63 1.90 10.32 -17.77
N ASN A 64 3.19 10.63 -17.62
CA ASN A 64 3.84 11.71 -18.35
C ASN A 64 3.87 11.48 -19.86
N LYS A 65 4.10 10.24 -20.30
CA LYS A 65 4.00 9.84 -21.73
C LYS A 65 2.59 10.04 -22.29
N LYS A 66 1.55 9.98 -21.43
CA LYS A 66 0.14 10.27 -21.83
C LYS A 66 -0.19 11.77 -21.82
N GLY A 67 0.74 12.64 -21.44
CA GLY A 67 0.55 14.10 -21.38
C GLY A 67 0.46 14.67 -19.96
N GLY A 68 0.75 13.86 -18.95
CA GLY A 68 0.71 14.29 -17.54
C GLY A 68 -0.70 14.33 -16.95
N VAL A 69 -0.96 15.29 -16.07
CA VAL A 69 -2.25 15.51 -15.40
C VAL A 69 -2.58 17.00 -15.48
N LEU A 70 -3.80 17.35 -15.83
CA LEU A 70 -4.24 18.74 -16.10
C LEU A 70 -3.33 19.47 -17.11
N GLY A 71 -2.76 18.74 -18.07
CA GLY A 71 -1.82 19.26 -19.05
C GLY A 71 -0.42 19.57 -18.52
N LYS A 72 -0.11 19.16 -17.29
CA LYS A 72 1.20 19.33 -16.63
C LYS A 72 1.91 18.01 -16.46
N GLN A 73 3.23 18.02 -16.59
CA GLN A 73 4.04 16.84 -16.27
C GLN A 73 4.06 16.61 -14.77
N LEU A 74 4.13 15.33 -14.35
CA LEU A 74 4.35 14.96 -12.98
C LEU A 74 5.84 14.89 -12.67
N GLU A 75 6.23 15.31 -11.47
CA GLU A 75 7.59 15.25 -10.95
C GLU A 75 7.61 14.42 -9.66
N ALA A 76 8.36 13.33 -9.65
CA ALA A 76 8.52 12.52 -8.45
C ALA A 76 9.51 13.18 -7.49
N VAL A 77 9.10 13.38 -6.23
CA VAL A 77 9.99 13.76 -5.13
C VAL A 77 10.20 12.55 -4.24
N VAL A 78 11.33 11.87 -4.44
CA VAL A 78 11.67 10.63 -3.72
C VAL A 78 12.46 10.96 -2.46
N VAL A 79 12.04 10.40 -1.33
CA VAL A 79 12.75 10.53 -0.06
C VAL A 79 12.95 9.17 0.59
N ASP A 80 14.10 8.97 1.23
CA ASP A 80 14.44 7.77 2.00
C ASP A 80 14.38 8.06 3.50
N PRO A 81 13.38 7.55 4.24
CA PRO A 81 13.33 7.63 5.69
C PRO A 81 14.11 6.51 6.40
N ALA A 82 14.85 5.67 5.68
CA ALA A 82 15.83 4.70 6.20
C ALA A 82 15.28 3.76 7.28
N SER A 83 14.03 3.31 7.17
CA SER A 83 13.33 2.48 8.19
C SER A 83 13.35 3.11 9.60
N ASN A 84 13.43 4.43 9.68
CA ASN A 84 13.44 5.21 10.90
C ASN A 84 12.13 5.99 11.06
N TRP A 85 11.31 5.62 12.03
CA TRP A 85 9.94 6.12 12.16
C TRP A 85 9.87 7.65 12.42
N PRO A 86 10.68 8.25 13.30
CA PRO A 86 10.78 9.70 13.41
C PRO A 86 11.17 10.40 12.11
N LEU A 87 12.09 9.82 11.33
CA LEU A 87 12.51 10.38 10.05
C LEU A 87 11.39 10.33 8.99
N PHE A 88 10.48 9.36 9.05
CA PHE A 88 9.27 9.38 8.21
C PHE A 88 8.46 10.65 8.40
N ALA A 89 8.21 11.05 9.66
CA ALA A 89 7.45 12.28 9.96
C ALA A 89 8.19 13.55 9.47
N GLU A 90 9.51 13.62 9.63
CA GLU A 90 10.32 14.72 9.13
C GLU A 90 10.26 14.81 7.61
N LYS A 91 10.45 13.68 6.89
CA LYS A 91 10.39 13.63 5.44
C LYS A 91 8.99 13.95 4.90
N ALA A 92 7.94 13.48 5.56
CA ALA A 92 6.56 13.84 5.20
C ALA A 92 6.33 15.37 5.31
N ARG A 93 6.82 15.99 6.40
CA ARG A 93 6.74 17.45 6.56
C ARG A 93 7.50 18.19 5.47
N ASP A 94 8.68 17.74 5.12
CA ASP A 94 9.49 18.33 4.05
C ASP A 94 8.78 18.22 2.68
N LEU A 95 8.25 17.05 2.33
CA LEU A 95 7.46 16.86 1.10
C LEU A 95 6.29 17.84 1.00
N ILE A 96 5.58 18.08 2.10
CA ILE A 96 4.41 18.95 2.13
C ILE A 96 4.80 20.43 2.17
N GLU A 97 5.71 20.81 3.07
CA GLU A 97 6.00 22.23 3.33
C GLU A 97 7.06 22.82 2.41
N LYS A 98 8.10 22.05 2.07
CA LYS A 98 9.23 22.52 1.22
C LYS A 98 8.97 22.21 -0.26
N ASP A 99 8.64 20.97 -0.55
CA ASP A 99 8.50 20.50 -1.93
C ASP A 99 7.12 20.81 -2.51
N LYS A 100 6.09 21.03 -1.66
CA LYS A 100 4.71 21.34 -2.06
C LYS A 100 4.09 20.25 -2.93
N VAL A 101 4.28 18.99 -2.56
CA VAL A 101 3.69 17.86 -3.28
C VAL A 101 2.16 17.89 -3.23
N ALA A 102 1.52 17.50 -4.33
CA ALA A 102 0.06 17.44 -4.42
C ALA A 102 -0.54 16.23 -3.66
N ALA A 103 0.20 15.16 -3.57
CA ALA A 103 -0.11 13.96 -2.79
C ALA A 103 1.17 13.18 -2.52
N THR A 104 1.14 12.33 -1.50
CA THR A 104 2.24 11.42 -1.15
C THR A 104 1.76 9.97 -1.27
N PHE A 105 2.58 9.14 -1.89
CA PHE A 105 2.41 7.68 -1.95
C PHE A 105 3.53 7.05 -1.14
N GLY A 106 3.18 6.23 -0.14
CA GLY A 106 4.24 5.70 0.69
C GLY A 106 3.84 5.04 1.98
N CYS A 107 4.86 4.81 2.78
CA CYS A 107 4.89 3.98 3.97
C CYS A 107 4.70 2.48 3.64
N TRP A 108 5.17 1.65 4.53
CA TRP A 108 4.87 0.23 4.59
C TRP A 108 4.31 -0.14 5.95
N THR A 109 5.09 0.08 7.00
CA THR A 109 4.70 -0.32 8.35
C THR A 109 3.61 0.59 8.92
N SER A 110 2.72 0.02 9.74
CA SER A 110 1.73 0.84 10.45
C SER A 110 2.37 1.85 11.39
N VAL A 111 3.55 1.54 11.94
CA VAL A 111 4.27 2.52 12.78
C VAL A 111 4.80 3.70 11.95
N SER A 112 5.24 3.50 10.71
CA SER A 112 5.61 4.62 9.82
C SER A 112 4.39 5.45 9.44
N ARG A 113 3.25 4.81 9.08
CA ARG A 113 2.00 5.52 8.82
C ARG A 113 1.55 6.34 10.03
N LYS A 114 1.53 5.75 11.23
CA LYS A 114 1.14 6.47 12.45
C LYS A 114 2.09 7.61 12.81
N SER A 115 3.37 7.52 12.43
CA SER A 115 4.31 8.62 12.60
C SER A 115 4.02 9.80 11.67
N VAL A 116 3.56 9.56 10.46
CA VAL A 116 3.27 10.61 9.48
C VAL A 116 1.83 11.13 9.56
N LEU A 117 0.89 10.33 10.07
CA LEU A 117 -0.53 10.67 10.13
C LEU A 117 -0.80 12.06 10.72
N PRO A 118 -0.24 12.44 11.90
CA PRO A 118 -0.45 13.78 12.46
C PRO A 118 0.04 14.90 11.55
N VAL A 119 1.09 14.65 10.74
CA VAL A 119 1.62 15.63 9.78
C VAL A 119 0.64 15.85 8.63
N PHE A 120 0.11 14.75 8.05
CA PHE A 120 -0.86 14.85 6.97
C PHE A 120 -2.16 15.52 7.43
N GLU A 121 -2.62 15.21 8.63
CA GLU A 121 -3.81 15.82 9.22
C GLU A 121 -3.61 17.30 9.56
N GLU A 122 -2.51 17.67 10.22
CA GLU A 122 -2.16 19.06 10.54
C GLU A 122 -2.02 19.94 9.30
N LYS A 123 -1.41 19.41 8.24
CA LYS A 123 -1.12 20.15 7.01
C LYS A 123 -2.19 19.98 5.93
N ASN A 124 -3.24 19.26 6.20
CA ASN A 124 -4.30 18.90 5.26
C ASN A 124 -3.75 18.45 3.90
N SER A 125 -2.96 17.37 3.90
CA SER A 125 -2.38 16.76 2.72
C SER A 125 -2.82 15.31 2.58
N LEU A 126 -2.65 14.70 1.40
CA LEU A 126 -3.12 13.34 1.11
C LEU A 126 -1.98 12.33 1.17
N LEU A 127 -2.21 11.24 1.88
CA LEU A 127 -1.40 10.03 1.87
C LEU A 127 -2.17 8.89 1.20
N PHE A 128 -1.55 8.25 0.21
CA PHE A 128 -1.99 6.97 -0.36
C PHE A 128 -1.13 5.86 0.23
N TYR A 129 -1.76 5.04 1.08
CA TYR A 129 -1.09 3.98 1.82
C TYR A 129 -1.36 2.61 1.16
N PRO A 130 -0.32 1.94 0.57
CA PRO A 130 -0.53 0.81 -0.34
C PRO A 130 -0.49 -0.56 0.33
N VAL A 131 -0.34 -0.64 1.64
CA VAL A 131 -0.02 -1.88 2.34
C VAL A 131 -1.17 -2.32 3.24
N GLN A 132 -1.30 -3.63 3.45
CA GLN A 132 -2.21 -4.17 4.44
C GLN A 132 -1.93 -3.56 5.84
N TYR A 133 -2.96 -3.47 6.66
CA TYR A 133 -2.83 -2.94 8.00
C TYR A 133 -3.84 -3.54 8.98
N GLU A 134 -3.70 -3.22 10.26
CA GLU A 134 -4.50 -3.74 11.36
C GLU A 134 -5.93 -3.20 11.43
N GLY A 135 -6.31 -2.25 10.56
CA GLY A 135 -7.53 -1.49 10.77
C GLY A 135 -7.42 -0.57 11.99
N GLU A 136 -8.54 -0.35 12.69
CA GLU A 136 -8.63 0.44 13.94
C GLU A 136 -8.16 1.90 13.76
N GLU A 137 -8.23 2.38 12.53
CA GLU A 137 -7.86 3.73 12.12
C GLU A 137 -8.56 4.09 10.81
N SER A 138 -9.10 5.29 10.73
CA SER A 138 -9.56 5.92 9.50
C SER A 138 -9.32 7.41 9.58
N SER A 139 -8.84 8.03 8.51
CA SER A 139 -8.53 9.46 8.44
C SER A 139 -9.01 10.04 7.11
N LYS A 140 -9.50 11.30 7.14
CA LYS A 140 -9.85 12.01 5.90
C LYS A 140 -8.66 12.27 4.98
N ASN A 141 -7.45 12.24 5.53
CA ASN A 141 -6.21 12.54 4.83
C ASN A 141 -5.48 11.30 4.31
N VAL A 142 -6.03 10.09 4.56
CA VAL A 142 -5.41 8.84 4.13
C VAL A 142 -6.39 8.03 3.28
N PHE A 143 -5.92 7.60 2.11
CA PHE A 143 -6.57 6.58 1.29
C PHE A 143 -5.83 5.26 1.49
N TYR A 144 -6.54 4.29 2.06
CA TYR A 144 -6.01 2.96 2.38
C TYR A 144 -6.21 2.05 1.17
N THR A 145 -5.19 1.91 0.34
CA THR A 145 -5.27 1.11 -0.89
C THR A 145 -4.80 -0.33 -0.71
N GLY A 146 -4.18 -0.65 0.42
CA GLY A 146 -3.92 -2.02 0.88
C GLY A 146 -5.10 -2.63 1.62
N ALA A 147 -4.96 -3.89 2.04
CA ALA A 147 -6.01 -4.66 2.70
C ALA A 147 -6.30 -4.19 4.13
N ALA A 148 -7.57 -4.10 4.48
CA ALA A 148 -8.04 -4.10 5.87
C ALA A 148 -8.14 -5.55 6.41
N PRO A 149 -8.29 -5.77 7.73
CA PRO A 149 -8.34 -7.12 8.30
C PRO A 149 -9.44 -8.02 7.72
N ASN A 150 -10.58 -7.47 7.35
CA ASN A 150 -11.66 -8.20 6.70
C ASN A 150 -11.36 -8.56 5.22
N GLN A 151 -10.26 -8.05 4.67
CA GLN A 151 -9.78 -8.31 3.31
C GLN A 151 -8.49 -9.13 3.28
N GLN A 152 -8.01 -9.63 4.42
CA GLN A 152 -6.80 -10.47 4.50
C GLN A 152 -6.86 -11.42 5.70
N ALA A 153 -6.73 -10.90 6.92
CA ALA A 153 -6.51 -11.68 8.13
C ALA A 153 -7.67 -12.64 8.45
N ILE A 154 -8.90 -12.14 8.43
CA ILE A 154 -10.09 -12.95 8.74
C ILE A 154 -10.34 -14.00 7.66
N PRO A 155 -10.37 -13.67 6.35
CA PRO A 155 -10.55 -14.68 5.31
C PRO A 155 -9.46 -15.76 5.27
N ALA A 156 -8.21 -15.40 5.59
CA ALA A 156 -7.11 -16.37 5.64
C ALA A 156 -7.29 -17.40 6.77
N VAL A 157 -7.70 -16.94 7.95
CA VAL A 157 -8.00 -17.82 9.09
C VAL A 157 -9.22 -18.68 8.79
N ASP A 158 -10.27 -18.11 8.17
CA ASP A 158 -11.45 -18.87 7.74
C ASP A 158 -11.09 -19.98 6.75
N TYR A 159 -10.22 -19.69 5.78
CA TYR A 159 -9.72 -20.68 4.83
C TYR A 159 -9.03 -21.84 5.55
N LEU A 160 -8.10 -21.54 6.45
CA LEU A 160 -7.40 -22.57 7.20
C LEU A 160 -8.31 -23.37 8.15
N MET A 161 -9.35 -22.74 8.72
CA MET A 161 -10.34 -23.44 9.53
C MET A 161 -11.15 -24.45 8.72
N LYS A 162 -11.55 -24.06 7.50
CA LYS A 162 -12.45 -24.85 6.65
C LYS A 162 -11.68 -25.89 5.84
N GLU A 163 -10.73 -25.44 5.05
CA GLU A 163 -9.99 -26.30 4.11
C GLU A 163 -8.81 -27.00 4.79
N GLY A 164 -8.16 -26.33 5.75
CA GLY A 164 -7.02 -26.88 6.50
C GLY A 164 -7.43 -27.67 7.76
N GLU A 165 -8.70 -27.64 8.16
CA GLU A 165 -9.20 -28.24 9.42
C GLU A 165 -8.40 -27.84 10.67
N VAL A 166 -7.80 -26.64 10.64
CA VAL A 166 -6.94 -26.12 11.72
C VAL A 166 -7.74 -25.87 13.00
N LYS A 167 -7.20 -26.32 14.13
CA LYS A 167 -7.81 -26.20 15.46
C LYS A 167 -6.91 -25.49 16.47
N ARG A 168 -5.62 -25.35 16.18
CA ARG A 168 -4.63 -24.67 17.01
C ARG A 168 -3.89 -23.61 16.20
N TRP A 169 -3.53 -22.52 16.86
CA TRP A 169 -3.07 -21.33 16.19
C TRP A 169 -1.83 -20.76 16.84
N VAL A 170 -0.80 -20.49 16.04
CA VAL A 170 0.35 -19.70 16.44
C VAL A 170 0.26 -18.37 15.75
N LEU A 171 0.16 -17.28 16.51
CA LEU A 171 0.13 -15.91 16.00
C LEU A 171 1.53 -15.32 16.23
N ALA A 172 2.38 -15.35 15.20
CA ALA A 172 3.76 -14.90 15.27
C ALA A 172 3.93 -13.57 14.52
N GLY A 173 4.50 -12.56 15.16
CA GLY A 173 4.62 -11.24 14.54
C GLY A 173 5.81 -10.42 15.00
N THR A 174 6.11 -9.39 14.23
CA THR A 174 7.04 -8.34 14.65
C THR A 174 6.42 -7.50 15.77
N ASP A 175 7.22 -7.09 16.76
CA ASP A 175 6.73 -6.37 17.93
C ASP A 175 6.44 -4.89 17.67
N TYR A 176 5.29 -4.60 17.05
CA TYR A 176 4.78 -3.24 16.89
C TYR A 176 3.25 -3.25 16.65
N VAL A 177 2.66 -2.10 16.41
CA VAL A 177 1.20 -1.91 16.40
C VAL A 177 0.45 -2.84 15.44
N TYR A 178 0.93 -3.05 14.20
CA TYR A 178 0.24 -3.89 13.22
C TYR A 178 0.08 -5.35 13.69
N PRO A 179 1.15 -6.10 14.04
CA PRO A 179 1.00 -7.47 14.52
C PRO A 179 0.21 -7.57 15.83
N ARG A 180 0.46 -6.65 16.77
CA ARG A 180 -0.23 -6.67 18.07
C ARG A 180 -1.73 -6.46 17.92
N THR A 181 -2.16 -5.52 17.10
CA THR A 181 -3.58 -5.24 16.88
C THR A 181 -4.22 -6.31 16.00
N THR A 182 -3.58 -6.73 14.90
CA THR A 182 -4.06 -7.82 14.05
C THR A 182 -4.24 -9.11 14.84
N ASN A 183 -3.25 -9.48 15.66
CA ASN A 183 -3.34 -10.69 16.48
C ASN A 183 -4.42 -10.57 17.57
N LYS A 184 -4.65 -9.38 18.14
CA LYS A 184 -5.77 -9.13 19.06
C LYS A 184 -7.13 -9.36 18.38
N ILE A 185 -7.28 -8.87 17.14
CA ILE A 185 -8.49 -9.11 16.33
C ILE A 185 -8.66 -10.60 16.05
N LEU A 186 -7.57 -11.28 15.62
CA LEU A 186 -7.60 -12.70 15.32
C LEU A 186 -7.86 -13.55 16.56
N GLU A 187 -7.30 -13.22 17.71
CA GLU A 187 -7.58 -13.90 18.98
C GLU A 187 -9.06 -13.79 19.34
N ALA A 188 -9.63 -12.58 19.25
CA ALA A 188 -11.07 -12.35 19.50
C ALA A 188 -11.94 -13.12 18.48
N TYR A 189 -11.54 -13.12 17.21
CA TYR A 189 -12.22 -13.90 16.17
C TYR A 189 -12.16 -15.40 16.43
N LEU A 190 -10.99 -15.96 16.73
CA LEU A 190 -10.80 -17.39 17.04
C LEU A 190 -11.65 -17.82 18.26
N LYS A 191 -11.65 -17.01 19.33
CA LYS A 191 -12.51 -17.24 20.51
C LYS A 191 -14.00 -17.21 20.15
N SER A 192 -14.41 -16.32 19.26
CA SER A 192 -15.80 -16.27 18.76
C SER A 192 -16.22 -17.53 17.98
N LYS A 193 -15.23 -18.25 17.41
CA LYS A 193 -15.42 -19.55 16.74
C LYS A 193 -15.27 -20.75 17.67
N GLY A 194 -15.10 -20.53 18.96
CA GLY A 194 -14.99 -21.59 19.96
C GLY A 194 -13.59 -22.18 20.14
N VAL A 195 -12.54 -21.49 19.67
CA VAL A 195 -11.16 -21.90 19.93
C VAL A 195 -10.80 -21.54 21.37
N ASP A 196 -10.33 -22.54 22.13
CA ASP A 196 -9.88 -22.35 23.50
C ASP A 196 -8.57 -21.54 23.56
N GLU A 197 -8.38 -20.74 24.61
CA GLU A 197 -7.15 -19.94 24.81
C GLU A 197 -5.88 -20.79 24.81
N LYS A 198 -5.94 -22.02 25.38
CA LYS A 198 -4.79 -22.98 25.37
C LYS A 198 -4.38 -23.45 23.97
N ASP A 199 -5.25 -23.26 22.98
CA ASP A 199 -5.01 -23.60 21.58
C ASP A 199 -4.56 -22.38 20.76
N ILE A 200 -4.21 -21.27 21.42
CA ILE A 200 -3.67 -20.05 20.82
C ILE A 200 -2.32 -19.73 21.48
N MET A 201 -1.24 -19.72 20.68
CA MET A 201 0.09 -19.28 21.11
C MET A 201 0.42 -17.97 20.41
N ILE A 202 0.88 -16.97 21.15
CA ILE A 202 1.22 -15.65 20.59
C ILE A 202 2.70 -15.37 20.86
N ASN A 203 3.42 -14.92 19.82
CA ASN A 203 4.84 -14.63 19.89
C ASN A 203 5.19 -13.34 19.13
N TYR A 204 6.03 -12.49 19.73
CA TYR A 204 6.50 -11.27 19.12
C TYR A 204 8.02 -11.16 19.17
N THR A 205 8.62 -10.67 18.10
CA THR A 205 10.06 -10.41 17.97
C THR A 205 10.32 -8.98 17.48
N PRO A 206 11.45 -8.37 17.84
CA PRO A 206 11.78 -7.04 17.32
C PRO A 206 12.00 -7.05 15.80
N PHE A 207 11.96 -5.87 15.17
CA PHE A 207 12.40 -5.72 13.78
C PHE A 207 13.83 -6.22 13.60
N GLY A 208 14.11 -6.87 12.47
CA GLY A 208 15.44 -7.41 12.16
C GLY A 208 15.84 -8.63 13.00
N HIS A 209 14.90 -9.28 13.69
CA HIS A 209 15.17 -10.49 14.47
C HIS A 209 15.71 -11.60 13.57
N SER A 210 16.83 -12.24 13.99
CA SER A 210 17.53 -13.23 13.17
C SER A 210 17.71 -14.59 13.83
N ASP A 211 17.53 -14.70 15.15
CA ASP A 211 17.67 -15.97 15.90
C ASP A 211 16.31 -16.62 16.16
N TRP A 212 15.84 -17.41 15.21
CA TRP A 212 14.53 -18.06 15.25
C TRP A 212 14.55 -19.49 15.83
N GLN A 213 15.71 -20.01 16.20
CA GLN A 213 15.87 -21.42 16.57
C GLN A 213 14.93 -21.86 17.70
N SER A 214 14.88 -21.13 18.79
CA SER A 214 14.04 -21.47 19.94
C SER A 214 12.54 -21.27 19.63
N ILE A 215 12.17 -20.20 18.94
CA ILE A 215 10.78 -19.88 18.59
C ILE A 215 10.22 -20.96 17.65
N VAL A 216 10.97 -21.35 16.64
CA VAL A 216 10.55 -22.40 15.69
C VAL A 216 10.48 -23.77 16.39
N ALA A 217 11.38 -24.07 17.33
CA ALA A 217 11.29 -25.27 18.15
C ALA A 217 10.02 -25.28 19.03
N ASP A 218 9.65 -24.14 19.62
CA ASP A 218 8.40 -24.00 20.39
C ASP A 218 7.16 -24.18 19.51
N ILE A 219 7.17 -23.62 18.30
CA ILE A 219 6.10 -23.82 17.29
C ILE A 219 5.97 -25.32 16.97
N LYS A 220 7.08 -26.00 16.71
CA LYS A 220 7.09 -27.43 16.39
C LYS A 220 6.54 -28.25 17.55
N LYS A 221 6.95 -27.96 18.78
CA LYS A 221 6.44 -28.61 19.99
C LYS A 221 4.95 -28.40 20.15
N PHE A 222 4.49 -27.16 20.06
CA PHE A 222 3.08 -26.80 20.15
C PHE A 222 2.24 -27.50 19.08
N GLY A 223 2.71 -27.56 17.83
CA GLY A 223 2.05 -28.26 16.74
C GLY A 223 2.04 -29.79 16.87
N GLY A 224 2.97 -30.37 17.64
CA GLY A 224 3.05 -31.82 17.88
C GLY A 224 2.02 -32.37 18.88
N GLU A 225 1.15 -31.53 19.46
CA GLU A 225 0.23 -31.96 20.54
C GLU A 225 -1.12 -32.53 20.04
N GLY A 226 -1.17 -33.08 18.83
CA GLY A 226 -2.27 -33.93 18.35
C GLY A 226 -3.48 -33.18 17.74
N LYS A 227 -3.44 -31.86 17.60
CA LYS A 227 -4.43 -31.08 16.87
C LYS A 227 -3.77 -30.42 15.66
N LYS A 228 -4.47 -30.36 14.52
CA LYS A 228 -3.99 -29.63 13.34
C LYS A 228 -3.72 -28.17 13.71
N THR A 229 -2.48 -27.75 13.52
CA THR A 229 -1.96 -26.44 13.93
C THR A 229 -1.52 -25.64 12.71
N ALA A 230 -1.71 -24.34 12.71
CA ALA A 230 -1.16 -23.43 11.71
C ALA A 230 -0.48 -22.23 12.38
N VAL A 231 0.47 -21.64 11.67
CA VAL A 231 1.08 -20.35 12.01
C VAL A 231 0.45 -19.26 11.15
N VAL A 232 -0.02 -18.20 11.78
CA VAL A 232 -0.35 -16.93 11.14
C VAL A 232 0.84 -16.00 11.36
N SER A 233 1.51 -15.61 10.27
CA SER A 233 2.70 -14.78 10.31
C SER A 233 2.38 -13.33 9.96
N THR A 234 2.61 -12.43 10.91
CA THR A 234 2.63 -10.97 10.75
C THR A 234 4.05 -10.42 10.92
N ILE A 235 5.06 -11.23 10.58
CA ILE A 235 6.47 -10.85 10.58
C ILE A 235 6.73 -9.94 9.37
N ASN A 236 7.47 -8.84 9.57
CA ASN A 236 7.73 -7.85 8.54
C ASN A 236 9.23 -7.68 8.25
N GLY A 237 9.52 -7.30 6.99
CA GLY A 237 10.84 -6.94 6.54
C GLY A 237 11.80 -8.13 6.47
N ASP A 238 13.08 -7.83 6.65
CA ASP A 238 14.19 -8.78 6.50
C ASP A 238 14.19 -9.95 7.50
N ALA A 239 13.47 -9.83 8.62
CA ALA A 239 13.28 -10.91 9.59
C ALA A 239 12.57 -12.16 9.02
N ASN A 240 11.83 -12.01 7.90
CA ASN A 240 11.20 -13.13 7.21
C ASN A 240 12.21 -14.12 6.65
N VAL A 241 13.35 -13.66 6.15
CA VAL A 241 14.39 -14.51 5.54
C VAL A 241 14.91 -15.57 6.54
N PRO A 242 15.45 -15.20 7.72
CA PRO A 242 15.90 -16.18 8.70
C PRO A 242 14.74 -17.00 9.32
N PHE A 243 13.54 -16.45 9.44
CA PHE A 243 12.37 -17.20 9.90
C PHE A 243 12.06 -18.38 8.99
N TYR A 244 11.89 -18.16 7.70
CA TYR A 244 11.60 -19.23 6.74
C TYR A 244 12.76 -20.21 6.58
N LYS A 245 13.99 -19.72 6.61
CA LYS A 245 15.16 -20.59 6.63
C LYS A 245 15.14 -21.55 7.82
N GLU A 246 14.77 -21.06 9.00
CA GLU A 246 14.72 -21.90 10.20
C GLU A 246 13.56 -22.90 10.19
N LEU A 247 12.40 -22.55 9.62
CA LEU A 247 11.32 -23.51 9.36
C LEU A 247 11.83 -24.70 8.55
N GLY A 248 12.54 -24.42 7.45
CA GLY A 248 13.16 -25.45 6.62
C GLY A 248 14.22 -26.28 7.37
N ASN A 249 15.10 -25.62 8.14
CA ASN A 249 16.15 -26.29 8.93
C ASN A 249 15.57 -27.29 9.94
N GLN A 250 14.45 -26.95 10.59
CA GLN A 250 13.79 -27.82 11.57
C GLN A 250 12.79 -28.81 10.94
N GLY A 251 12.67 -28.80 9.61
CA GLY A 251 11.80 -29.71 8.85
C GLY A 251 10.33 -29.52 9.15
N ILE A 252 9.88 -28.27 9.34
CA ILE A 252 8.46 -27.93 9.45
C ILE A 252 7.90 -27.82 8.04
N SER A 253 7.12 -28.80 7.61
CA SER A 253 6.45 -28.80 6.33
C SER A 253 5.08 -28.12 6.38
N ALA A 254 4.58 -27.70 5.23
CA ALA A 254 3.23 -27.17 5.12
C ALA A 254 2.14 -28.21 5.41
N GLU A 255 2.43 -29.50 5.22
CA GLU A 255 1.51 -30.60 5.58
C GLU A 255 1.34 -30.72 7.09
N ASP A 256 2.44 -30.54 7.84
CA ASP A 256 2.44 -30.68 9.29
C ASP A 256 1.90 -29.43 9.98
N ILE A 257 2.51 -28.27 9.71
CA ILE A 257 2.17 -26.97 10.30
C ILE A 257 2.22 -25.91 9.20
N PRO A 258 1.13 -25.70 8.43
CA PRO A 258 1.10 -24.66 7.42
C PRO A 258 1.32 -23.28 8.06
N VAL A 259 2.09 -22.45 7.38
CA VAL A 259 2.22 -21.02 7.69
C VAL A 259 1.38 -20.24 6.67
N VAL A 260 0.55 -19.31 7.12
CA VAL A 260 -0.03 -18.27 6.27
C VAL A 260 0.57 -16.92 6.64
N ALA A 261 1.22 -16.29 5.67
CA ALA A 261 1.88 -15.00 5.86
C ALA A 261 1.02 -13.85 5.32
N PHE A 262 1.09 -12.70 6.01
CA PHE A 262 0.40 -11.48 5.62
C PHE A 262 1.35 -10.37 5.13
N SER A 263 2.66 -10.61 5.20
CA SER A 263 3.68 -9.67 4.78
C SER A 263 4.82 -10.33 4.00
N VAL A 264 4.54 -11.46 3.36
CA VAL A 264 5.46 -12.16 2.46
C VAL A 264 4.79 -12.33 1.11
N GLY A 265 5.38 -11.75 0.10
CA GLY A 265 5.01 -11.89 -1.29
C GLY A 265 6.19 -12.35 -2.13
N GLU A 266 6.08 -12.16 -3.42
CA GLU A 266 7.10 -12.60 -4.39
C GLU A 266 8.46 -11.91 -4.17
N GLU A 267 8.47 -10.65 -3.69
CA GLU A 267 9.70 -9.91 -3.46
C GLU A 267 10.50 -10.51 -2.30
N GLU A 268 9.84 -10.80 -1.17
CA GLU A 268 10.47 -11.43 -0.01
C GLU A 268 10.98 -12.84 -0.33
N LEU A 269 10.25 -13.61 -1.16
CA LEU A 269 10.66 -14.95 -1.57
C LEU A 269 11.83 -14.94 -2.55
N SER A 270 12.07 -13.87 -3.28
CA SER A 270 13.13 -13.80 -4.32
C SER A 270 14.54 -14.01 -3.76
N GLY A 271 14.74 -13.80 -2.45
CA GLY A 271 16.02 -13.99 -1.75
C GLY A 271 16.12 -15.27 -0.92
N ILE A 272 15.12 -16.16 -0.99
CA ILE A 272 15.01 -17.35 -0.13
C ILE A 272 15.02 -18.62 -0.99
N ASP A 273 15.61 -19.72 -0.45
CA ASP A 273 15.39 -21.06 -1.02
C ASP A 273 13.95 -21.49 -0.72
N THR A 274 13.12 -21.51 -1.73
CA THR A 274 11.69 -21.80 -1.60
C THR A 274 11.36 -23.29 -1.62
N LYS A 275 12.31 -24.14 -2.00
CA LYS A 275 12.07 -25.59 -2.09
C LYS A 275 11.53 -26.22 -0.79
N PRO A 276 12.08 -25.93 0.41
CA PRO A 276 11.53 -26.45 1.66
C PRO A 276 10.22 -25.75 2.10
N LEU A 277 9.79 -24.69 1.38
CA LEU A 277 8.65 -23.85 1.76
C LEU A 277 7.41 -24.10 0.89
N VAL A 278 7.52 -24.99 -0.10
CA VAL A 278 6.40 -25.35 -0.99
C VAL A 278 5.21 -25.80 -0.15
N GLY A 279 4.02 -25.26 -0.47
CA GLY A 279 2.78 -25.56 0.24
C GLY A 279 2.45 -24.60 1.39
N HIS A 280 3.41 -23.83 1.92
CA HIS A 280 3.07 -22.72 2.82
C HIS A 280 2.34 -21.62 2.07
N LEU A 281 1.56 -20.82 2.80
CA LEU A 281 0.57 -19.92 2.23
C LEU A 281 0.91 -18.44 2.47
N ALA A 282 0.37 -17.59 1.62
CA ALA A 282 0.23 -16.16 1.87
C ALA A 282 -1.20 -15.70 1.53
N ALA A 283 -1.65 -14.64 2.19
CA ALA A 283 -2.94 -14.04 1.92
C ALA A 283 -2.75 -12.59 1.44
N TRP A 284 -3.22 -12.29 0.24
CA TRP A 284 -3.12 -10.99 -0.40
C TRP A 284 -4.36 -10.68 -1.25
N ASN A 285 -4.38 -9.53 -1.90
CA ASN A 285 -5.42 -9.19 -2.88
C ASN A 285 -4.93 -9.36 -4.32
N TYR A 286 -3.65 -9.64 -4.50
CA TYR A 286 -2.99 -9.85 -5.77
C TYR A 286 -1.79 -10.78 -5.62
N PHE A 287 -1.52 -11.58 -6.64
CA PHE A 287 -0.27 -12.30 -6.86
C PHE A 287 0.19 -12.13 -8.31
N MET A 288 1.51 -12.14 -8.54
CA MET A 288 2.08 -12.03 -9.90
C MET A 288 1.56 -13.12 -10.84
N SER A 289 1.22 -14.29 -10.33
CA SER A 289 0.72 -15.45 -11.07
C SER A 289 -0.71 -15.31 -11.58
N VAL A 290 -1.44 -14.27 -11.20
CA VAL A 290 -2.83 -14.06 -11.64
C VAL A 290 -2.90 -13.95 -13.17
N ASP A 291 -3.71 -14.81 -13.80
CA ASP A 291 -3.83 -14.89 -15.24
C ASP A 291 -4.93 -13.98 -15.81
N THR A 292 -4.61 -12.67 -15.92
CA THR A 292 -5.47 -11.67 -16.55
C THR A 292 -4.70 -10.87 -17.59
N PRO A 293 -5.37 -10.31 -18.62
CA PRO A 293 -4.73 -9.44 -19.60
C PRO A 293 -4.07 -8.22 -18.96
N GLU A 294 -4.74 -7.61 -17.97
CA GLU A 294 -4.27 -6.44 -17.25
C GLU A 294 -2.97 -6.72 -16.49
N ASN A 295 -2.91 -7.85 -15.81
CA ASN A 295 -1.71 -8.27 -15.10
C ASN A 295 -0.54 -8.60 -16.05
N LYS A 296 -0.80 -9.30 -17.13
CA LYS A 296 0.23 -9.60 -18.16
C LYS A 296 0.84 -8.32 -18.73
N GLU A 297 0.01 -7.33 -19.02
CA GLU A 297 0.47 -6.04 -19.53
C GLU A 297 1.28 -5.28 -18.45
N PHE A 298 0.85 -5.29 -17.20
CA PHE A 298 1.58 -4.69 -16.09
C PHE A 298 2.95 -5.32 -15.88
N ILE A 299 3.02 -6.66 -15.84
CA ILE A 299 4.29 -7.41 -15.70
C ILE A 299 5.24 -7.09 -16.86
N LYS A 300 4.72 -7.03 -18.10
CA LYS A 300 5.52 -6.68 -19.27
C LYS A 300 6.12 -5.28 -19.10
N LYS A 301 5.31 -4.28 -18.80
CA LYS A 301 5.75 -2.89 -18.57
C LYS A 301 6.77 -2.80 -17.44
N TRP A 302 6.56 -3.52 -16.35
CA TRP A 302 7.46 -3.57 -15.23
C TRP A 302 8.85 -4.08 -15.62
N LYS A 303 8.91 -5.20 -16.35
CA LYS A 303 10.17 -5.78 -16.84
C LYS A 303 10.87 -4.87 -17.85
N GLU A 304 10.13 -4.25 -18.75
CA GLU A 304 10.66 -3.28 -19.72
C GLU A 304 11.23 -2.03 -19.01
N TYR A 305 10.51 -1.49 -18.03
CA TYR A 305 10.92 -0.34 -17.26
C TYR A 305 12.20 -0.61 -16.44
N THR A 306 12.19 -1.71 -15.71
CA THR A 306 13.33 -2.10 -14.86
C THR A 306 14.52 -2.68 -15.65
N LYS A 307 14.31 -3.02 -16.93
CA LYS A 307 15.29 -3.74 -17.78
C LYS A 307 15.81 -5.01 -17.12
N ASN A 308 14.94 -5.70 -16.40
CA ASN A 308 15.29 -6.89 -15.63
C ASN A 308 14.09 -7.88 -15.58
N ASP A 309 14.22 -8.96 -16.36
CA ASP A 309 13.20 -10.00 -16.47
C ASP A 309 12.98 -10.81 -15.18
N LYS A 310 13.90 -10.70 -14.22
CA LYS A 310 13.81 -11.40 -12.93
C LYS A 310 13.02 -10.61 -11.88
N ARG A 311 12.78 -9.31 -12.12
CA ARG A 311 11.98 -8.49 -11.19
C ARG A 311 10.54 -9.01 -11.14
N VAL A 312 10.06 -9.18 -9.93
CA VAL A 312 8.71 -9.65 -9.64
C VAL A 312 7.75 -8.48 -9.40
N THR A 313 6.46 -8.78 -9.42
CA THR A 313 5.39 -7.89 -8.99
C THR A 313 4.72 -8.48 -7.77
N ASN A 314 4.12 -7.64 -6.91
CA ASN A 314 3.46 -8.05 -5.67
C ASN A 314 2.23 -7.18 -5.36
N ASP A 315 1.49 -7.53 -4.33
CA ASP A 315 0.25 -6.85 -3.91
C ASP A 315 0.42 -5.35 -3.63
N PRO A 316 1.41 -4.88 -2.85
CA PRO A 316 1.56 -3.44 -2.62
C PRO A 316 1.88 -2.62 -3.88
N MET A 317 2.47 -3.24 -4.90
CA MET A 317 2.64 -2.61 -6.22
C MET A 317 1.29 -2.43 -6.91
N GLU A 318 0.42 -3.45 -6.89
CA GLU A 318 -0.96 -3.31 -7.40
C GLU A 318 -1.73 -2.23 -6.67
N ALA A 319 -1.61 -2.17 -5.35
CA ALA A 319 -2.25 -1.14 -4.53
C ALA A 319 -1.79 0.28 -4.91
N HIS A 320 -0.51 0.46 -5.27
CA HIS A 320 -0.02 1.71 -5.84
C HIS A 320 -0.62 2.00 -7.24
N VAL A 321 -0.71 0.98 -8.10
CA VAL A 321 -1.35 1.14 -9.43
C VAL A 321 -2.78 1.64 -9.28
N ILE A 322 -3.56 1.02 -8.40
CA ILE A 322 -4.96 1.40 -8.14
C ILE A 322 -5.02 2.81 -7.57
N GLY A 323 -4.30 3.08 -6.49
CA GLY A 323 -4.32 4.38 -5.81
C GLY A 323 -3.86 5.52 -6.71
N PHE A 324 -2.79 5.33 -7.48
CA PHE A 324 -2.29 6.33 -8.40
C PHE A 324 -3.28 6.62 -9.55
N ASN A 325 -3.84 5.57 -10.16
CA ASN A 325 -4.82 5.75 -11.23
C ASN A 325 -6.11 6.43 -10.74
N MET A 326 -6.56 6.13 -9.52
CA MET A 326 -7.70 6.81 -8.90
C MET A 326 -7.38 8.28 -8.60
N TRP A 327 -6.18 8.56 -8.08
CA TRP A 327 -5.74 9.94 -7.83
C TRP A 327 -5.68 10.75 -9.12
N VAL A 328 -5.11 10.22 -10.20
CA VAL A 328 -5.09 10.89 -11.51
C VAL A 328 -6.52 11.22 -11.97
N LYS A 329 -7.43 10.24 -11.91
CA LYS A 329 -8.85 10.47 -12.27
C LYS A 329 -9.52 11.52 -11.38
N ALA A 330 -9.26 11.48 -10.07
CA ALA A 330 -9.83 12.43 -9.13
C ALA A 330 -9.33 13.86 -9.36
N VAL A 331 -8.04 14.04 -9.64
CA VAL A 331 -7.45 15.36 -10.00
C VAL A 331 -8.05 15.89 -11.29
N GLU A 332 -8.17 15.05 -12.32
CA GLU A 332 -8.79 15.43 -13.61
C GLU A 332 -10.29 15.77 -13.44
N GLN A 333 -11.02 15.03 -12.60
CA GLN A 333 -12.42 15.29 -12.28
C GLN A 333 -12.58 16.61 -11.49
N ALA A 334 -11.77 16.81 -10.47
CA ALA A 334 -11.77 18.02 -9.63
C ALA A 334 -11.22 19.25 -10.38
N LYS A 335 -10.50 19.06 -11.49
CA LYS A 335 -9.72 20.08 -12.21
C LYS A 335 -8.81 20.88 -11.29
N SER A 336 -8.25 20.21 -10.28
CA SER A 336 -7.48 20.82 -9.21
C SER A 336 -6.63 19.78 -8.51
N THR A 337 -5.52 20.21 -7.91
CA THR A 337 -4.71 19.45 -6.96
C THR A 337 -5.01 19.82 -5.51
N ASP A 338 -6.03 20.64 -5.27
CA ASP A 338 -6.48 20.98 -3.93
C ASP A 338 -6.91 19.75 -3.16
N THR A 339 -6.42 19.60 -1.93
CA THR A 339 -6.58 18.40 -1.10
C THR A 339 -8.04 18.00 -0.91
N ASP A 340 -8.89 18.96 -0.51
CA ASP A 340 -10.28 18.65 -0.16
C ASP A 340 -11.11 18.30 -1.41
N LYS A 341 -10.86 19.01 -2.52
CA LYS A 341 -11.52 18.71 -3.80
C LYS A 341 -11.12 17.36 -4.37
N VAL A 342 -9.83 17.00 -4.25
CA VAL A 342 -9.35 15.69 -4.69
C VAL A 342 -9.88 14.59 -3.78
N ALA A 343 -9.89 14.79 -2.45
CA ALA A 343 -10.45 13.82 -1.51
C ALA A 343 -11.94 13.56 -1.78
N GLU A 344 -12.73 14.59 -2.03
CA GLU A 344 -14.14 14.45 -2.43
C GLU A 344 -14.29 13.69 -3.76
N ALA A 345 -13.47 14.04 -4.76
CA ALA A 345 -13.49 13.39 -6.07
C ALA A 345 -12.99 11.96 -6.06
N MET A 346 -12.20 11.56 -5.05
CA MET A 346 -11.75 10.17 -4.85
C MET A 346 -12.90 9.22 -4.54
N ILE A 347 -13.90 9.68 -3.80
CA ILE A 347 -15.02 8.82 -3.37
C ILE A 347 -15.83 8.35 -4.57
N GLY A 348 -15.98 7.03 -4.66
CA GLY A 348 -16.69 6.38 -5.77
C GLY A 348 -15.86 6.21 -7.05
N GLN A 349 -14.58 6.61 -7.06
CA GLN A 349 -13.70 6.31 -8.19
C GLN A 349 -13.61 4.79 -8.39
N GLU A 350 -13.62 4.38 -9.64
CA GLU A 350 -13.51 3.00 -10.07
C GLU A 350 -12.39 2.87 -11.08
N VAL A 351 -11.50 1.90 -10.87
CA VAL A 351 -10.44 1.52 -11.80
C VAL A 351 -10.33 0.01 -11.91
N PRO A 352 -9.90 -0.53 -13.06
CA PRO A 352 -9.57 -1.94 -13.15
C PRO A 352 -8.49 -2.31 -12.14
N ASN A 353 -8.66 -3.45 -11.46
CA ASN A 353 -7.58 -4.09 -10.71
C ASN A 353 -6.84 -5.10 -11.60
N LEU A 354 -5.70 -5.60 -11.15
CA LEU A 354 -4.91 -6.57 -11.92
C LEU A 354 -5.44 -8.01 -11.78
N THR A 355 -6.39 -8.24 -10.89
CA THR A 355 -7.02 -9.56 -10.65
C THR A 355 -8.26 -9.82 -11.49
N GLY A 356 -8.61 -8.91 -12.42
CA GLY A 356 -9.72 -9.06 -13.37
C GLY A 356 -11.06 -8.52 -12.85
N GLY A 357 -11.03 -7.61 -11.86
CA GLY A 357 -12.20 -6.92 -11.31
C GLY A 357 -12.09 -5.40 -11.39
N ILE A 358 -12.94 -4.73 -10.63
CA ILE A 358 -12.98 -3.27 -10.49
C ILE A 358 -12.75 -2.92 -9.03
N ALA A 359 -11.69 -2.19 -8.74
CA ALA A 359 -11.51 -1.56 -7.43
C ALA A 359 -12.34 -0.28 -7.35
N LYS A 360 -13.07 -0.11 -6.25
CA LYS A 360 -13.87 1.08 -5.97
C LYS A 360 -13.43 1.73 -4.67
N MET A 361 -13.27 3.05 -4.68
CA MET A 361 -13.00 3.83 -3.47
C MET A 361 -14.31 4.08 -2.70
N LEU A 362 -14.34 3.62 -1.46
CA LEU A 362 -15.48 3.72 -0.57
C LEU A 362 -15.49 5.03 0.24
N PRO A 363 -16.65 5.45 0.81
CA PRO A 363 -16.74 6.63 1.66
C PRO A 363 -15.84 6.62 2.89
N ASN A 364 -15.42 5.44 3.36
CA ASN A 364 -14.49 5.25 4.48
C ASN A 364 -13.02 5.28 4.06
N HIS A 365 -12.70 5.68 2.82
CA HIS A 365 -11.37 5.74 2.23
C HIS A 365 -10.66 4.38 2.06
N HIS A 366 -11.42 3.29 2.03
CA HIS A 366 -10.94 1.95 1.72
C HIS A 366 -11.42 1.50 0.33
N LEU A 367 -10.80 0.46 -0.21
CA LEU A 367 -11.16 -0.11 -1.51
C LEU A 367 -12.06 -1.33 -1.35
N THR A 368 -12.81 -1.65 -2.42
CA THR A 368 -13.27 -3.02 -2.65
C THR A 368 -12.12 -3.82 -3.23
N LYS A 369 -11.86 -5.02 -2.70
CA LYS A 369 -10.77 -5.92 -3.16
C LYS A 369 -11.18 -7.38 -3.02
N PRO A 370 -10.75 -8.28 -3.94
CA PRO A 370 -10.86 -9.72 -3.71
C PRO A 370 -9.83 -10.13 -2.65
N VAL A 371 -10.02 -11.29 -2.04
CA VAL A 371 -9.02 -11.92 -1.17
C VAL A 371 -8.54 -13.19 -1.83
N LEU A 372 -7.23 -13.31 -1.97
CA LEU A 372 -6.58 -14.48 -2.55
C LEU A 372 -5.73 -15.19 -1.51
N ILE A 373 -5.81 -16.52 -1.50
CA ILE A 373 -4.84 -17.36 -0.80
C ILE A 373 -3.94 -17.97 -1.85
N GLY A 374 -2.65 -17.73 -1.72
CA GLY A 374 -1.61 -18.24 -2.60
C GLY A 374 -0.74 -19.26 -1.88
N GLU A 375 -0.43 -20.35 -2.56
CA GLU A 375 0.47 -21.40 -2.09
C GLU A 375 1.85 -21.21 -2.71
N ILE A 376 2.89 -21.21 -1.89
CA ILE A 376 4.29 -21.04 -2.32
C ILE A 376 4.68 -22.21 -3.22
N GLN A 377 5.22 -21.89 -4.38
CA GLN A 377 5.77 -22.83 -5.35
C GLN A 377 7.30 -22.83 -5.35
N GLU A 378 7.92 -23.90 -5.87
CA GLU A 378 9.38 -24.05 -5.90
C GLU A 378 10.12 -22.89 -6.63
N ASN A 379 9.46 -22.26 -7.58
CA ASN A 379 10.00 -21.13 -8.34
C ASN A 379 9.86 -19.76 -7.66
N GLY A 380 9.40 -19.72 -6.40
CA GLY A 380 9.18 -18.47 -5.66
C GLY A 380 7.94 -17.68 -6.07
N GLN A 381 7.06 -18.28 -6.88
CA GLN A 381 5.76 -17.74 -7.22
C GLN A 381 4.68 -18.37 -6.32
N PHE A 382 3.45 -17.86 -6.44
CA PHE A 382 2.30 -18.41 -5.73
C PHE A 382 1.30 -19.03 -6.70
N GLU A 383 0.78 -20.19 -6.37
CA GLU A 383 -0.43 -20.71 -6.99
C GLU A 383 -1.66 -20.23 -6.21
N VAL A 384 -2.60 -19.58 -6.88
CA VAL A 384 -3.82 -19.10 -6.23
C VAL A 384 -4.76 -20.28 -5.98
N VAL A 385 -4.87 -20.70 -4.73
CA VAL A 385 -5.69 -21.84 -4.29
C VAL A 385 -7.10 -21.44 -3.83
N SER A 386 -7.30 -20.14 -3.52
CA SER A 386 -8.62 -19.60 -3.16
C SER A 386 -8.72 -18.15 -3.58
N LYS A 387 -9.91 -17.76 -4.05
CA LYS A 387 -10.27 -16.37 -4.40
C LYS A 387 -11.69 -16.09 -3.96
N THR A 388 -11.89 -15.00 -3.22
CA THR A 388 -13.23 -14.51 -2.86
C THR A 388 -13.77 -13.55 -3.93
N PRO A 389 -15.07 -13.25 -3.94
CA PRO A 389 -15.60 -12.03 -4.55
C PRO A 389 -14.98 -10.77 -3.94
N GLU A 390 -15.26 -9.63 -4.56
CA GLU A 390 -14.88 -8.31 -4.02
C GLU A 390 -15.45 -8.10 -2.62
N VAL A 391 -14.58 -7.73 -1.68
CA VAL A 391 -14.90 -7.42 -0.28
C VAL A 391 -14.73 -5.93 -0.07
N ALA A 392 -15.72 -5.26 0.50
CA ALA A 392 -15.60 -3.86 0.92
C ALA A 392 -14.65 -3.76 2.12
N GLY A 393 -13.62 -2.93 2.02
CA GLY A 393 -12.69 -2.72 3.12
C GLY A 393 -13.35 -1.98 4.28
N ASP A 394 -13.12 -2.47 5.49
CA ASP A 394 -13.58 -1.84 6.72
C ASP A 394 -12.44 -1.72 7.73
N ALA A 395 -12.27 -0.50 8.24
CA ALA A 395 -11.27 -0.20 9.24
C ALA A 395 -11.61 -0.77 10.61
N TRP A 396 -12.90 -0.88 10.94
CA TRP A 396 -13.35 -1.16 12.30
C TRP A 396 -13.78 -2.62 12.46
N SER A 397 -13.17 -3.30 13.44
CA SER A 397 -13.37 -4.73 13.63
C SER A 397 -14.67 -5.03 14.36
N ASP A 398 -15.49 -5.92 13.78
CA ASP A 398 -16.69 -6.46 14.44
C ASP A 398 -16.38 -7.32 15.68
N PHE A 399 -15.12 -7.73 15.86
CA PHE A 399 -14.68 -8.63 16.93
C PHE A 399 -14.15 -7.88 18.16
N LEU A 400 -13.86 -6.58 18.03
CA LEU A 400 -13.43 -5.73 19.15
C LEU A 400 -14.62 -4.90 19.65
N PRO A 401 -14.99 -5.02 20.95
CA PRO A 401 -16.19 -4.35 21.49
C PRO A 401 -16.21 -2.84 21.28
N ASP A 402 -15.04 -2.19 21.41
CA ASP A 402 -14.93 -0.74 21.29
C ASP A 402 -15.00 -0.26 19.83
N SER A 403 -14.67 -1.11 18.88
CA SER A 403 -14.61 -0.80 17.44
C SER A 403 -15.90 -1.15 16.72
N LYS A 404 -16.54 -2.23 17.13
CA LYS A 404 -17.79 -2.74 16.53
C LYS A 404 -18.87 -1.69 16.27
N PRO A 405 -19.11 -0.70 17.16
CA PRO A 405 -20.13 0.32 16.94
C PRO A 405 -19.65 1.47 16.05
N ILE A 406 -18.41 1.47 15.57
CA ILE A 406 -17.85 2.59 14.81
C ILE A 406 -18.08 2.38 13.31
N VAL A 407 -18.55 3.43 12.66
CA VAL A 407 -18.67 3.52 11.20
C VAL A 407 -17.86 4.70 10.70
N ALA A 408 -17.08 4.50 9.64
CA ALA A 408 -16.28 5.55 9.01
C ALA A 408 -16.95 6.02 7.71
N ASP A 409 -17.29 7.31 7.62
CA ASP A 409 -17.77 7.95 6.39
C ASP A 409 -17.28 9.40 6.30
N TRP A 410 -16.28 9.62 5.43
CA TRP A 410 -15.68 10.93 5.24
C TRP A 410 -16.50 11.83 4.29
N THR A 411 -17.66 11.39 3.80
CA THR A 411 -18.60 12.20 3.01
C THR A 411 -19.56 13.03 3.87
N GLY A 412 -19.63 12.76 5.17
CA GLY A 412 -20.55 13.42 6.11
C GLY A 412 -22.00 12.94 6.01
N LYS A 413 -22.31 11.92 5.18
CA LYS A 413 -23.69 11.46 4.97
C LYS A 413 -24.29 10.74 6.18
N GLU A 414 -23.47 10.03 6.94
CA GLU A 414 -23.91 9.22 8.08
C GLU A 414 -24.27 10.05 9.33
N THR A 415 -23.99 11.34 9.31
CA THR A 415 -24.20 12.25 10.45
C THR A 415 -25.14 13.40 10.14
N ASP A 416 -26.18 13.17 9.35
CA ASP A 416 -27.16 14.20 8.95
C ASP A 416 -26.49 15.44 8.28
N GLY A 417 -25.48 15.18 7.46
CA GLY A 417 -24.72 16.21 6.74
C GLY A 417 -23.65 16.92 7.56
N LYS A 418 -23.38 16.46 8.80
CA LYS A 418 -22.28 17.00 9.59
C LYS A 418 -21.01 16.17 9.33
N PRO A 419 -19.87 16.80 9.02
CA PRO A 419 -18.60 16.09 8.86
C PRO A 419 -18.22 15.40 10.18
N CYS A 420 -18.19 14.07 10.21
CA CYS A 420 -17.85 13.32 11.41
C CYS A 420 -16.81 12.22 11.17
N GLY A 421 -16.71 11.68 9.98
CA GLY A 421 -15.77 10.60 9.68
C GLY A 421 -16.06 9.34 10.48
N ASN A 422 -15.45 9.20 11.65
CA ASN A 422 -15.64 8.04 12.53
C ASN A 422 -16.77 8.30 13.52
N PHE A 423 -17.90 7.64 13.31
CA PHE A 423 -19.11 7.82 14.11
C PHE A 423 -19.43 6.56 14.92
N ASN A 424 -19.59 6.72 16.24
CA ASN A 424 -20.01 5.63 17.10
C ASN A 424 -21.55 5.57 17.16
N THR A 425 -22.12 4.49 16.66
CA THR A 425 -23.58 4.28 16.51
C THR A 425 -24.31 4.10 17.85
N GLU A 426 -23.61 3.69 18.92
CA GLU A 426 -24.18 3.51 20.26
C GLU A 426 -24.13 4.82 21.05
N THR A 427 -22.96 5.45 21.14
CA THR A 427 -22.80 6.69 21.93
C THR A 427 -23.24 7.95 21.21
N LYS A 428 -23.51 7.86 19.88
CA LYS A 428 -23.82 8.99 18.99
C LYS A 428 -22.78 10.10 19.00
N LYS A 429 -21.51 9.72 19.14
CA LYS A 429 -20.36 10.65 19.16
C LYS A 429 -19.45 10.39 17.97
N CYS A 430 -18.88 11.48 17.46
CA CYS A 430 -17.78 11.43 16.50
C CYS A 430 -16.47 11.15 17.24
N SER A 431 -15.67 10.24 16.70
CA SER A 431 -14.28 10.01 17.10
C SER A 431 -13.36 10.28 15.91
N GLY A 432 -12.20 10.87 16.14
CA GLY A 432 -11.27 11.26 15.10
C GLY A 432 -11.24 12.77 14.84
N GLN A 433 -10.82 13.18 13.64
CA GLN A 433 -10.72 14.60 13.29
C GLN A 433 -12.05 15.32 13.43
N LYS A 434 -12.07 16.38 14.24
CA LYS A 434 -13.16 17.34 14.24
C LYS A 434 -12.96 18.25 13.03
N TYR A 435 -13.99 18.33 12.20
CA TYR A 435 -14.12 19.45 11.27
C TYR A 435 -14.68 20.64 12.08
N GLU A 436 -13.90 21.68 12.23
CA GLU A 436 -14.40 22.97 12.65
C GLU A 436 -14.89 23.80 11.47
#